data_8f498b7daf44821c7862046875cf4f97
#
_entry.id   8f498b7daf44821c7862046875cf4f97
#
_cell.length_a   1.000
_cell.length_b   1.000
_cell.length_c   1.000
_cell.angle_alpha   90.00
_cell.angle_beta   90.00
_cell.angle_gamma   90.00
#
_symmetry.space_group_name_H-M   'P 1'
#
loop_
_entity.id
_entity.type
_entity.pdbx_description
1 polymer ?
#
loop_
_entity_poly.entity_id
_entity_poly.type
_entity_poly.pdbx_seq_one_letter_code
_entity_poly.pdbx_strand_id
1 'polypeptide(L)'
;MKKHIIINLSIAIVVAVMASCQPRNKDTQAVSTEQKETANNQPIQPADSGYADVNGLKMYYEVYGEGKPIVLLHGSFMNIPLNWSHIIPVFAKNRKVIVAEMQGHGRTKDIPREFSYENMADDVSGLLKHLKIDSADILGYSMGGGVAFQFAVRHPEQLRRLVILSGTYKHDGWWPDVEASFATMNADMFKGSPIEKQYDSLGNDPKNFPAYVKKVLSIDVKPYDWSKEVKNIKAPVFIAIGDADGVQYEHALELFRAKGGGKMGDIHGLPKSRLAIIPGTTHIGMMQHMDWIIPMVNDFLDSDLKPTPPTF
;
A
#
# COMPACT_ATOMS: atom_id res chain seq x y z
N MET A 1 35.86 -33.25 -1.41
CA MET A 1 34.39 -33.44 -1.46
C MET A 1 33.77 -32.62 -0.31
N LYS A 2 33.38 -31.38 -0.56
CA LYS A 2 32.60 -30.56 0.40
C LYS A 2 31.16 -30.54 -0.11
N LYS A 3 30.25 -31.18 0.65
CA LYS A 3 28.82 -31.19 0.36
C LYS A 3 28.24 -29.80 0.65
N HIS A 4 27.71 -29.14 -0.38
CA HIS A 4 26.89 -27.95 -0.19
C HIS A 4 25.54 -28.39 0.39
N ILE A 5 25.31 -28.04 1.63
CA ILE A 5 23.96 -28.08 2.25
C ILE A 5 23.29 -26.78 1.81
N ILE A 6 22.45 -26.85 0.80
CA ILE A 6 21.55 -25.78 0.43
C ILE A 6 20.40 -25.81 1.44
N ILE A 7 20.39 -24.86 2.34
CA ILE A 7 19.30 -24.69 3.34
C ILE A 7 18.12 -24.07 2.58
N ASN A 8 17.10 -24.89 2.29
CA ASN A 8 15.79 -24.45 1.86
C ASN A 8 15.06 -23.75 3.05
N LEU A 9 15.41 -22.51 3.34
CA LEU A 9 14.84 -21.79 4.49
C LEU A 9 13.85 -20.68 4.07
N SER A 10 13.68 -20.41 2.79
CA SER A 10 12.97 -19.19 2.36
C SER A 10 11.48 -19.37 2.08
N ILE A 11 10.94 -20.59 2.11
CA ILE A 11 9.57 -20.87 1.61
C ILE A 11 8.49 -20.83 2.71
N ALA A 12 8.89 -20.87 3.98
CA ALA A 12 7.92 -20.97 5.09
C ALA A 12 7.25 -19.64 5.48
N ILE A 13 7.71 -18.49 4.97
CA ILE A 13 7.32 -17.17 5.51
C ILE A 13 5.95 -16.70 5.01
N VAL A 14 5.54 -17.08 3.81
CA VAL A 14 4.28 -16.56 3.22
C VAL A 14 3.04 -17.34 3.69
N VAL A 15 3.18 -18.61 4.07
CA VAL A 15 2.03 -19.48 4.38
C VAL A 15 1.74 -19.59 5.88
N ALA A 16 2.74 -19.39 6.76
CA ALA A 16 2.60 -19.64 8.20
C ALA A 16 1.89 -18.53 9.00
N VAL A 17 1.78 -17.31 8.47
CA VAL A 17 1.24 -16.16 9.22
C VAL A 17 -0.31 -16.15 9.29
N MET A 18 -1.00 -16.94 8.49
CA MET A 18 -2.47 -16.95 8.46
C MET A 18 -3.12 -17.98 9.41
N ALA A 19 -2.35 -18.78 10.12
CA ALA A 19 -2.89 -19.90 10.94
C ALA A 19 -2.93 -19.62 12.46
N SER A 20 -2.47 -18.47 12.96
CA SER A 20 -2.35 -18.22 14.41
C SER A 20 -3.32 -17.18 14.96
N CYS A 21 -4.60 -17.25 14.65
CA CYS A 21 -5.64 -16.61 15.41
C CYS A 21 -6.24 -17.61 16.43
N GLN A 22 -5.51 -17.90 17.51
CA GLN A 22 -6.12 -18.44 18.72
C GLN A 22 -5.88 -17.46 19.88
N PRO A 23 -6.90 -17.14 20.70
CA PRO A 23 -6.79 -16.18 21.79
C PRO A 23 -5.95 -16.79 22.93
N ARG A 24 -4.91 -16.09 23.30
CA ARG A 24 -4.08 -16.41 24.46
C ARG A 24 -4.80 -15.96 25.73
N ASN A 25 -5.40 -16.89 26.47
CA ASN A 25 -5.88 -16.64 27.83
C ASN A 25 -4.73 -16.15 28.71
N LYS A 26 -4.85 -14.97 29.26
CA LYS A 26 -4.13 -14.52 30.44
C LYS A 26 -5.13 -14.01 31.44
N ASP A 27 -5.33 -14.81 32.48
CA ASP A 27 -5.93 -14.33 33.74
C ASP A 27 -5.07 -13.21 34.30
N THR A 28 -5.60 -12.01 34.35
CA THR A 28 -5.13 -10.94 35.22
C THR A 28 -6.36 -10.07 35.59
N GLN A 29 -6.50 -9.88 36.88
CA GLN A 29 -7.64 -9.28 37.58
C GLN A 29 -8.10 -7.95 37.01
N ALA A 30 -9.42 -7.80 36.97
CA ALA A 30 -10.18 -6.66 36.50
C ALA A 30 -9.93 -5.41 37.36
N VAL A 31 -9.60 -4.30 36.71
CA VAL A 31 -10.01 -2.97 37.17
C VAL A 31 -11.10 -2.52 36.20
N SER A 32 -12.32 -2.49 36.74
CA SER A 32 -13.51 -2.09 35.99
C SER A 32 -13.53 -0.58 35.77
N THR A 33 -13.46 -0.17 34.52
CA THR A 33 -14.10 1.06 34.06
C THR A 33 -14.81 0.73 32.73
N GLU A 34 -16.09 0.35 32.87
CA GLU A 34 -17.00 0.19 31.73
C GLU A 34 -17.29 1.57 31.13
N GLN A 35 -16.74 1.78 29.93
CA GLN A 35 -17.43 2.54 28.90
C GLN A 35 -17.53 1.64 27.68
N LYS A 36 -18.62 0.87 27.64
CA LYS A 36 -19.08 0.20 26.44
C LYS A 36 -19.58 1.25 25.45
N GLU A 37 -18.69 1.74 24.57
CA GLU A 37 -19.14 2.12 23.24
C GLU A 37 -19.50 0.84 22.50
N THR A 38 -20.77 0.55 22.39
CA THR A 38 -21.32 -0.40 21.43
C THR A 38 -21.10 0.19 20.04
N ALA A 39 -19.91 -0.01 19.49
CA ALA A 39 -19.66 0.24 18.09
C ALA A 39 -20.61 -0.68 17.30
N ASN A 40 -21.55 -0.07 16.59
CA ASN A 40 -22.42 -0.74 15.65
C ASN A 40 -21.53 -1.37 14.55
N ASN A 41 -21.23 -2.66 14.67
CA ASN A 41 -20.27 -3.41 13.86
C ASN A 41 -20.85 -3.80 12.48
N GLN A 42 -21.79 -3.00 11.95
CA GLN A 42 -22.25 -3.16 10.57
C GLN A 42 -21.14 -2.68 9.62
N PRO A 43 -20.79 -3.45 8.57
CA PRO A 43 -19.87 -3.00 7.55
C PRO A 43 -20.33 -1.67 6.99
N ILE A 44 -19.43 -0.69 6.94
CA ILE A 44 -19.73 0.60 6.29
C ILE A 44 -20.04 0.34 4.81
N GLN A 45 -21.16 0.90 4.34
CA GLN A 45 -21.56 0.78 2.96
C GLN A 45 -20.93 1.92 2.14
N PRO A 46 -20.52 1.68 0.88
CA PRO A 46 -20.05 2.73 0.02
C PRO A 46 -21.19 3.72 -0.30
N ALA A 47 -20.85 5.00 -0.33
CA ALA A 47 -21.75 6.06 -0.77
C ALA A 47 -21.95 6.02 -2.30
N ASP A 48 -20.94 5.52 -3.02
CA ASP A 48 -20.97 5.28 -4.47
C ASP A 48 -20.06 4.10 -4.80
N SER A 49 -20.41 3.32 -5.82
CA SER A 49 -19.60 2.22 -6.32
C SER A 49 -19.97 1.86 -7.75
N GLY A 50 -19.02 1.39 -8.51
CA GLY A 50 -19.28 1.00 -9.89
C GLY A 50 -18.01 0.76 -10.69
N TYR A 51 -18.11 0.96 -11.98
CA TYR A 51 -17.01 0.81 -12.92
C TYR A 51 -16.75 2.12 -13.66
N ALA A 52 -15.50 2.56 -13.65
CA ALA A 52 -15.02 3.65 -14.47
C ALA A 52 -14.38 3.10 -15.76
N ASP A 53 -14.77 3.63 -16.90
CA ASP A 53 -14.08 3.33 -18.16
C ASP A 53 -12.84 4.21 -18.27
N VAL A 54 -11.66 3.62 -18.00
CA VAL A 54 -10.37 4.33 -17.96
C VAL A 54 -9.34 3.60 -18.83
N ASN A 55 -8.78 4.26 -19.81
CA ASN A 55 -7.70 3.74 -20.67
C ASN A 55 -7.98 2.33 -21.24
N GLY A 56 -9.23 2.03 -21.60
CA GLY A 56 -9.68 0.71 -22.08
C GLY A 56 -9.95 -0.33 -21.00
N LEU A 57 -9.81 0.05 -19.74
CA LEU A 57 -10.08 -0.78 -18.58
C LEU A 57 -11.43 -0.40 -17.95
N LYS A 58 -12.24 -1.38 -17.55
CA LYS A 58 -13.40 -1.18 -16.66
C LYS A 58 -12.93 -1.34 -15.22
N MET A 59 -12.48 -0.25 -14.59
CA MET A 59 -11.91 -0.22 -13.27
C MET A 59 -13.00 -0.15 -12.21
N TYR A 60 -13.10 -1.17 -11.35
CA TYR A 60 -14.03 -1.16 -10.23
C TYR A 60 -13.54 -0.23 -9.12
N TYR A 61 -14.47 0.55 -8.57
CA TYR A 61 -14.18 1.46 -7.47
C TYR A 61 -15.32 1.50 -6.44
N GLU A 62 -15.00 1.95 -5.24
CA GLU A 62 -15.93 2.28 -4.18
C GLU A 62 -15.53 3.62 -3.57
N VAL A 63 -16.53 4.42 -3.16
CA VAL A 63 -16.34 5.72 -2.50
C VAL A 63 -17.05 5.71 -1.16
N TYR A 64 -16.37 6.18 -0.11
CA TYR A 64 -16.89 6.22 1.24
C TYR A 64 -16.67 7.58 1.88
N GLY A 65 -17.58 7.99 2.77
CA GLY A 65 -17.47 9.23 3.53
C GLY A 65 -17.44 10.48 2.67
N GLU A 66 -17.16 11.60 3.32
CA GLU A 66 -17.13 12.93 2.72
C GLU A 66 -15.90 13.70 3.22
N GLY A 67 -15.56 14.81 2.52
CA GLY A 67 -14.43 15.66 2.87
C GLY A 67 -13.30 15.63 1.85
N LYS A 68 -12.06 15.86 2.32
CA LYS A 68 -10.88 15.88 1.44
C LYS A 68 -10.65 14.50 0.84
N PRO A 69 -10.49 14.38 -0.49
CA PRO A 69 -10.34 13.09 -1.13
C PRO A 69 -8.98 12.44 -0.84
N ILE A 70 -9.03 11.14 -0.57
CA ILE A 70 -7.87 10.26 -0.49
C ILE A 70 -8.13 9.01 -1.33
N VAL A 71 -7.15 8.62 -2.15
CA VAL A 71 -7.17 7.36 -2.91
C VAL A 71 -6.30 6.35 -2.20
N LEU A 72 -6.80 5.13 -2.00
CA LEU A 72 -6.06 4.01 -1.43
C LEU A 72 -5.75 2.98 -2.51
N LEU A 73 -4.46 2.69 -2.73
CA LEU A 73 -3.94 1.77 -3.75
C LEU A 73 -3.37 0.52 -3.10
N HIS A 74 -3.97 -0.63 -3.39
CA HIS A 74 -3.67 -1.91 -2.74
C HIS A 74 -2.35 -2.53 -3.22
N GLY A 75 -1.81 -3.49 -2.44
CA GLY A 75 -0.64 -4.29 -2.78
C GLY A 75 -0.94 -5.38 -3.83
N SER A 76 0.13 -6.05 -4.30
CA SER A 76 0.05 -7.21 -5.20
C SER A 76 -0.84 -8.29 -4.61
N PHE A 77 -1.65 -8.95 -5.45
CA PHE A 77 -2.59 -10.01 -5.06
C PHE A 77 -3.71 -9.58 -4.12
N MET A 78 -3.79 -8.30 -3.76
CA MET A 78 -4.82 -7.75 -2.88
C MET A 78 -6.00 -7.19 -3.68
N ASN A 79 -7.06 -6.84 -2.96
CA ASN A 79 -8.23 -6.14 -3.46
C ASN A 79 -8.79 -5.26 -2.34
N ILE A 80 -9.93 -4.60 -2.56
CA ILE A 80 -10.52 -3.71 -1.56
C ILE A 80 -10.77 -4.44 -0.23
N PRO A 81 -11.48 -5.58 -0.17
CA PRO A 81 -11.74 -6.28 1.08
C PRO A 81 -10.46 -6.74 1.81
N LEU A 82 -9.52 -7.34 1.10
CA LEU A 82 -8.31 -7.89 1.72
C LEU A 82 -7.36 -6.82 2.26
N ASN A 83 -7.31 -5.67 1.60
CA ASN A 83 -6.33 -4.64 1.97
C ASN A 83 -6.93 -3.55 2.86
N TRP A 84 -8.19 -3.14 2.64
CA TRP A 84 -8.68 -1.88 3.14
C TRP A 84 -9.89 -1.96 4.08
N SER A 85 -10.49 -3.15 4.29
CA SER A 85 -11.74 -3.29 5.06
C SER A 85 -11.69 -2.68 6.46
N HIS A 86 -10.55 -2.76 7.15
CA HIS A 86 -10.38 -2.19 8.49
C HIS A 86 -9.97 -0.71 8.48
N ILE A 87 -9.51 -0.20 7.34
CA ILE A 87 -8.92 1.13 7.20
C ILE A 87 -9.95 2.13 6.68
N ILE A 88 -10.78 1.71 5.73
CA ILE A 88 -11.85 2.51 5.15
C ILE A 88 -12.72 3.17 6.24
N PRO A 89 -13.25 2.44 7.25
CA PRO A 89 -14.11 3.05 8.26
C PRO A 89 -13.42 4.15 9.08
N VAL A 90 -12.11 4.08 9.23
CA VAL A 90 -11.36 5.07 10.00
C VAL A 90 -11.17 6.36 9.20
N PHE A 91 -10.75 6.26 7.95
CA PHE A 91 -10.58 7.43 7.08
C PHE A 91 -11.92 8.05 6.66
N ALA A 92 -12.96 7.25 6.44
CA ALA A 92 -14.28 7.72 6.01
C ALA A 92 -15.01 8.59 7.04
N LYS A 93 -14.52 8.67 8.29
CA LYS A 93 -15.08 9.57 9.31
C LYS A 93 -14.94 11.05 8.94
N ASN A 94 -13.90 11.43 8.22
CA ASN A 94 -13.57 12.82 7.91
C ASN A 94 -12.95 13.03 6.52
N ARG A 95 -12.94 12.01 5.67
CA ARG A 95 -12.39 12.03 4.31
C ARG A 95 -13.33 11.36 3.32
N LYS A 96 -13.29 11.84 2.08
CA LYS A 96 -13.82 11.08 0.94
C LYS A 96 -12.77 10.04 0.56
N VAL A 97 -13.01 8.79 0.92
CA VAL A 97 -12.11 7.65 0.65
C VAL A 97 -12.51 7.02 -0.68
N ILE A 98 -11.59 6.98 -1.61
CA ILE A 98 -11.75 6.35 -2.92
C ILE A 98 -10.83 5.13 -2.91
N VAL A 99 -11.40 3.97 -3.14
CA VAL A 99 -10.66 2.72 -3.27
C VAL A 99 -10.95 2.12 -4.63
N ALA A 100 -9.91 1.63 -5.29
CA ALA A 100 -10.03 1.02 -6.61
C ALA A 100 -9.32 -0.32 -6.67
N GLU A 101 -9.83 -1.22 -7.49
CA GLU A 101 -9.18 -2.48 -7.79
C GLU A 101 -8.42 -2.32 -9.12
N MET A 102 -7.08 -2.45 -9.06
CA MET A 102 -6.22 -2.25 -10.23
C MET A 102 -6.40 -3.37 -11.25
N GLN A 103 -5.93 -3.17 -12.47
CA GLN A 103 -6.04 -4.15 -13.57
C GLN A 103 -5.78 -5.59 -13.10
N GLY A 104 -6.68 -6.50 -13.39
CA GLY A 104 -6.59 -7.92 -13.06
C GLY A 104 -6.84 -8.27 -11.59
N HIS A 105 -7.10 -7.28 -10.73
CA HIS A 105 -7.34 -7.53 -9.31
C HIS A 105 -8.83 -7.38 -8.98
N GLY A 106 -9.29 -8.24 -8.08
CA GLY A 106 -10.66 -8.20 -7.57
C GLY A 106 -11.71 -8.29 -8.70
N ARG A 107 -12.61 -7.28 -8.74
CA ARG A 107 -13.69 -7.17 -9.74
C ARG A 107 -13.22 -6.52 -11.05
N THR A 108 -12.05 -5.88 -11.06
CA THR A 108 -11.45 -5.28 -12.26
C THR A 108 -10.81 -6.38 -13.10
N LYS A 109 -11.46 -6.73 -14.21
CA LYS A 109 -10.94 -7.78 -15.11
C LYS A 109 -9.64 -7.35 -15.77
N ASP A 110 -8.83 -8.34 -16.11
CA ASP A 110 -7.62 -8.12 -16.89
C ASP A 110 -7.95 -7.80 -18.36
N ILE A 111 -7.06 -7.04 -18.98
CA ILE A 111 -7.11 -6.71 -20.41
C ILE A 111 -5.77 -7.08 -21.09
N PRO A 112 -5.72 -7.20 -22.43
CA PRO A 112 -4.49 -7.49 -23.19
C PRO A 112 -3.49 -6.31 -23.17
N ARG A 113 -3.13 -5.83 -21.98
CA ARG A 113 -2.15 -4.78 -21.70
C ARG A 113 -1.19 -5.29 -20.65
N GLU A 114 0.08 -4.94 -20.74
CA GLU A 114 1.05 -5.26 -19.72
C GLU A 114 0.69 -4.63 -18.36
N PHE A 115 0.98 -5.33 -17.29
CA PHE A 115 1.03 -4.72 -15.98
C PHE A 115 2.26 -3.81 -15.93
N SER A 116 2.02 -2.54 -15.64
CA SER A 116 3.09 -1.60 -15.34
C SER A 116 2.58 -0.58 -14.33
N TYR A 117 3.47 -0.07 -13.55
CA TYR A 117 3.18 0.99 -12.58
C TYR A 117 2.64 2.24 -13.27
N GLU A 118 3.18 2.55 -14.46
CA GLU A 118 2.78 3.70 -15.27
C GLU A 118 1.33 3.56 -15.77
N ASN A 119 0.97 2.41 -16.32
CA ASN A 119 -0.38 2.15 -16.79
C ASN A 119 -1.40 2.24 -15.65
N MET A 120 -1.07 1.65 -14.49
CA MET A 120 -1.95 1.70 -13.32
C MET A 120 -2.07 3.12 -12.76
N ALA A 121 -1.00 3.91 -12.78
CA ALA A 121 -1.03 5.32 -12.39
C ALA A 121 -1.92 6.16 -13.31
N ASP A 122 -1.85 5.92 -14.63
CA ASP A 122 -2.71 6.59 -15.61
C ASP A 122 -4.18 6.18 -15.41
N ASP A 123 -4.46 4.93 -15.03
CA ASP A 123 -5.82 4.47 -14.70
C ASP A 123 -6.37 5.19 -13.46
N VAL A 124 -5.56 5.38 -12.42
CA VAL A 124 -5.93 6.17 -11.23
C VAL A 124 -6.24 7.63 -11.59
N SER A 125 -5.43 8.23 -12.46
CA SER A 125 -5.71 9.58 -13.00
C SER A 125 -7.05 9.61 -13.74
N GLY A 126 -7.30 8.60 -14.58
CA GLY A 126 -8.57 8.43 -15.27
C GLY A 126 -9.77 8.29 -14.33
N LEU A 127 -9.61 7.53 -13.24
CA LEU A 127 -10.64 7.39 -12.21
C LEU A 127 -10.96 8.73 -11.52
N LEU A 128 -9.95 9.51 -11.15
CA LEU A 128 -10.18 10.84 -10.58
C LEU A 128 -10.95 11.76 -11.54
N LYS A 129 -10.63 11.74 -12.83
CA LYS A 129 -11.36 12.48 -13.87
C LYS A 129 -12.82 12.00 -14.00
N HIS A 130 -13.04 10.67 -13.99
CA HIS A 130 -14.38 10.07 -14.01
C HIS A 130 -15.22 10.55 -12.82
N LEU A 131 -14.63 10.59 -11.63
CA LEU A 131 -15.26 11.06 -10.40
C LEU A 131 -15.33 12.59 -10.26
N LYS A 132 -14.81 13.35 -11.24
CA LYS A 132 -14.73 14.81 -11.24
C LYS A 132 -13.99 15.36 -10.01
N ILE A 133 -12.87 14.73 -9.69
CA ILE A 133 -11.98 15.09 -8.58
C ILE A 133 -10.71 15.67 -9.19
N ASP A 134 -10.45 16.95 -8.94
CA ASP A 134 -9.31 17.66 -9.51
C ASP A 134 -7.99 17.21 -8.87
N SER A 135 -7.98 16.96 -7.57
CA SER A 135 -6.79 16.48 -6.87
C SER A 135 -7.12 15.72 -5.59
N ALA A 136 -6.27 14.78 -5.20
CA ALA A 136 -6.42 13.92 -4.04
C ALA A 136 -5.09 13.69 -3.30
N ASP A 137 -5.17 13.25 -2.06
CA ASP A 137 -4.08 12.57 -1.38
C ASP A 137 -4.01 11.14 -1.93
N ILE A 138 -2.81 10.62 -2.14
CA ILE A 138 -2.62 9.24 -2.64
C ILE A 138 -1.88 8.45 -1.59
N LEU A 139 -2.45 7.33 -1.16
CA LEU A 139 -1.84 6.37 -0.26
C LEU A 139 -1.69 5.04 -1.01
N GLY A 140 -0.45 4.57 -1.14
CA GLY A 140 -0.14 3.29 -1.76
C GLY A 140 0.61 2.37 -0.82
N TYR A 141 0.22 1.09 -0.82
CA TYR A 141 0.90 0.03 -0.10
C TYR A 141 1.54 -0.96 -1.06
N SER A 142 2.83 -1.30 -0.84
CA SER A 142 3.57 -2.29 -1.64
C SER A 142 3.53 -1.93 -3.14
N MET A 143 3.01 -2.78 -4.02
CA MET A 143 2.76 -2.47 -5.44
C MET A 143 2.00 -1.15 -5.60
N GLY A 144 0.97 -0.91 -4.79
CA GLY A 144 0.25 0.36 -4.78
C GLY A 144 1.14 1.55 -4.43
N GLY A 145 2.22 1.36 -3.66
CA GLY A 145 3.25 2.36 -3.40
C GLY A 145 4.04 2.72 -4.67
N GLY A 146 4.42 1.72 -5.48
CA GLY A 146 5.04 1.95 -6.79
C GLY A 146 4.10 2.69 -7.75
N VAL A 147 2.82 2.30 -7.79
CA VAL A 147 1.79 3.02 -8.56
C VAL A 147 1.65 4.47 -8.08
N ALA A 148 1.66 4.70 -6.75
CA ALA A 148 1.57 6.03 -6.16
C ALA A 148 2.79 6.90 -6.50
N PHE A 149 4.00 6.34 -6.57
CA PHE A 149 5.18 7.05 -7.06
C PHE A 149 5.02 7.46 -8.53
N GLN A 150 4.58 6.53 -9.39
CA GLN A 150 4.33 6.85 -10.81
C GLN A 150 3.21 7.85 -10.98
N PHE A 151 2.15 7.78 -10.18
CA PHE A 151 1.11 8.81 -10.18
C PHE A 151 1.68 10.18 -9.83
N ALA A 152 2.52 10.27 -8.82
CA ALA A 152 3.15 11.52 -8.39
C ALA A 152 4.09 12.13 -9.44
N VAL A 153 4.74 11.28 -10.24
CA VAL A 153 5.64 11.69 -11.32
C VAL A 153 4.85 12.15 -12.56
N ARG A 154 3.80 11.42 -12.93
CA ARG A 154 3.07 11.59 -14.20
C ARG A 154 1.90 12.57 -14.12
N HIS A 155 1.28 12.66 -12.93
CA HIS A 155 0.07 13.47 -12.66
C HIS A 155 0.24 14.38 -11.44
N PRO A 156 1.34 15.18 -11.38
CA PRO A 156 1.64 16.01 -10.20
C PRO A 156 0.55 17.06 -9.93
N GLU A 157 -0.21 17.47 -10.92
CA GLU A 157 -1.32 18.43 -10.81
C GLU A 157 -2.52 17.84 -10.04
N GLN A 158 -2.69 16.52 -10.08
CA GLN A 158 -3.76 15.82 -9.36
C GLN A 158 -3.34 15.36 -7.96
N LEU A 159 -2.06 15.55 -7.58
CA LEU A 159 -1.51 15.11 -6.31
C LEU A 159 -1.47 16.23 -5.28
N ARG A 160 -2.07 16.02 -4.10
CA ARG A 160 -1.93 16.90 -2.95
C ARG A 160 -0.78 16.46 -2.04
N ARG A 161 -0.85 15.25 -1.54
CA ARG A 161 0.15 14.61 -0.66
C ARG A 161 0.29 13.15 -1.01
N LEU A 162 1.47 12.61 -0.78
CA LEU A 162 1.82 11.24 -1.10
C LEU A 162 2.12 10.45 0.19
N VAL A 163 1.50 9.31 0.35
CA VAL A 163 1.77 8.37 1.45
C VAL A 163 2.21 7.05 0.85
N ILE A 164 3.40 6.60 1.22
CA ILE A 164 3.99 5.34 0.77
C ILE A 164 4.18 4.42 1.97
N LEU A 165 3.50 3.29 1.94
CA LEU A 165 3.64 2.22 2.90
C LEU A 165 4.35 1.05 2.24
N SER A 166 5.59 0.73 2.64
CA SER A 166 6.37 -0.41 2.14
C SER A 166 6.49 -0.47 0.61
N GLY A 167 6.61 0.68 -0.05
CA GLY A 167 6.73 0.78 -1.52
C GLY A 167 8.13 1.15 -1.98
N THR A 168 8.52 0.68 -3.16
CA THR A 168 9.82 0.96 -3.79
C THR A 168 9.68 1.84 -5.02
N TYR A 169 10.68 2.68 -5.29
CA TYR A 169 10.78 3.52 -6.50
C TYR A 169 11.94 3.08 -7.41
N LYS A 170 12.67 2.05 -7.01
CA LYS A 170 13.68 1.36 -7.82
C LYS A 170 13.74 -0.11 -7.41
N HIS A 171 14.08 -0.96 -8.36
CA HIS A 171 14.06 -2.41 -8.19
C HIS A 171 15.01 -2.88 -7.08
N ASP A 172 16.20 -2.33 -6.99
CA ASP A 172 17.18 -2.60 -5.93
C ASP A 172 16.83 -1.98 -4.55
N GLY A 173 15.62 -1.46 -4.39
CA GLY A 173 15.05 -1.06 -3.10
C GLY A 173 14.59 -2.24 -2.24
N TRP A 174 14.43 -3.42 -2.83
CA TRP A 174 14.18 -4.66 -2.10
C TRP A 174 15.47 -5.24 -1.54
N TRP A 175 15.39 -6.05 -0.48
CA TRP A 175 16.51 -6.89 -0.08
C TRP A 175 16.81 -7.91 -1.20
N PRO A 176 18.11 -8.26 -1.46
CA PRO A 176 18.47 -9.14 -2.58
C PRO A 176 17.82 -10.52 -2.56
N ASP A 177 17.53 -11.08 -1.39
CA ASP A 177 16.83 -12.35 -1.23
C ASP A 177 15.33 -12.24 -1.51
N VAL A 178 14.72 -11.10 -1.19
CA VAL A 178 13.33 -10.77 -1.54
C VAL A 178 13.19 -10.60 -3.05
N GLU A 179 14.07 -9.80 -3.66
CA GLU A 179 14.12 -9.62 -5.12
C GLU A 179 14.26 -10.95 -5.85
N ALA A 180 15.20 -11.80 -5.42
CA ALA A 180 15.41 -13.13 -5.99
C ALA A 180 14.17 -14.04 -5.84
N SER A 181 13.36 -13.84 -4.80
CA SER A 181 12.16 -14.65 -4.56
C SER A 181 11.06 -14.41 -5.61
N PHE A 182 10.93 -13.22 -6.16
CA PHE A 182 9.91 -12.90 -7.18
C PHE A 182 10.02 -13.78 -8.42
N ALA A 183 11.23 -14.12 -8.83
CA ALA A 183 11.45 -15.00 -9.99
C ALA A 183 11.06 -16.47 -9.74
N THR A 184 10.94 -16.89 -8.49
CA THR A 184 10.61 -18.26 -8.08
C THR A 184 9.18 -18.44 -7.62
N MET A 185 8.47 -17.33 -7.32
CA MET A 185 7.07 -17.38 -6.93
C MET A 185 6.17 -17.91 -8.05
N ASN A 186 5.17 -18.72 -7.65
CA ASN A 186 4.20 -19.30 -8.57
C ASN A 186 2.85 -19.53 -7.89
N ALA A 187 1.84 -19.93 -8.66
CA ALA A 187 0.47 -20.09 -8.17
C ALA A 187 0.31 -21.17 -7.08
N ASP A 188 1.13 -22.22 -7.10
CA ASP A 188 1.04 -23.29 -6.10
C ASP A 188 1.33 -22.80 -4.69
N MET A 189 2.13 -21.72 -4.54
CA MET A 189 2.44 -21.11 -3.26
C MET A 189 1.21 -20.41 -2.62
N PHE A 190 0.21 -20.10 -3.40
CA PHE A 190 -1.04 -19.44 -2.94
C PHE A 190 -2.19 -20.41 -2.76
N LYS A 191 -1.99 -21.72 -3.03
CA LYS A 191 -3.04 -22.72 -2.97
C LYS A 191 -3.69 -22.81 -1.58
N GLY A 192 -5.01 -22.67 -1.54
CA GLY A 192 -5.80 -22.67 -0.32
C GLY A 192 -5.70 -21.37 0.51
N SER A 193 -4.90 -20.41 0.07
CA SER A 193 -4.74 -19.11 0.75
C SER A 193 -5.98 -18.21 0.62
N PRO A 194 -6.12 -17.18 1.44
CA PRO A 194 -7.14 -16.15 1.26
C PRO A 194 -7.07 -15.46 -0.10
N ILE A 195 -5.88 -15.35 -0.71
CA ILE A 195 -5.68 -14.74 -2.04
C ILE A 195 -6.39 -15.56 -3.12
N GLU A 196 -6.15 -16.87 -3.19
CA GLU A 196 -6.80 -17.75 -4.15
C GLU A 196 -8.32 -17.77 -3.92
N LYS A 197 -8.75 -17.97 -2.65
CA LYS A 197 -10.18 -17.98 -2.30
C LYS A 197 -10.90 -16.69 -2.69
N GLN A 198 -10.24 -15.55 -2.52
CA GLN A 198 -10.81 -14.26 -2.86
C GLN A 198 -10.87 -14.06 -4.39
N TYR A 199 -9.85 -14.52 -5.12
CA TYR A 199 -9.85 -14.52 -6.58
C TYR A 199 -11.06 -15.30 -7.12
N ASP A 200 -11.31 -16.49 -6.61
CA ASP A 200 -12.44 -17.34 -7.02
C ASP A 200 -13.80 -16.73 -6.63
N SER A 201 -13.91 -16.19 -5.41
CA SER A 201 -15.18 -15.65 -4.88
C SER A 201 -15.69 -14.42 -5.63
N LEU A 202 -14.81 -13.68 -6.30
CA LEU A 202 -15.16 -12.51 -7.09
C LEU A 202 -15.51 -12.82 -8.55
N GLY A 203 -15.79 -14.10 -8.85
CA GLY A 203 -16.28 -14.57 -10.16
C GLY A 203 -15.21 -14.57 -11.24
N ASN A 204 -13.93 -14.72 -10.85
CA ASN A 204 -12.86 -15.01 -11.77
C ASN A 204 -12.81 -16.52 -12.06
N ASP A 205 -12.39 -16.88 -13.27
CA ASP A 205 -12.22 -18.29 -13.61
C ASP A 205 -10.98 -18.86 -12.88
N PRO A 206 -11.13 -19.84 -11.98
CA PRO A 206 -10.02 -20.45 -11.24
C PRO A 206 -8.90 -20.99 -12.13
N LYS A 207 -9.22 -21.41 -13.35
CA LYS A 207 -8.23 -21.87 -14.33
C LYS A 207 -7.23 -20.79 -14.74
N ASN A 208 -7.62 -19.54 -14.62
CA ASN A 208 -6.78 -18.40 -14.98
C ASN A 208 -5.90 -17.92 -13.81
N PHE A 209 -6.06 -18.47 -12.60
CA PHE A 209 -5.27 -18.05 -11.45
C PHE A 209 -3.75 -18.17 -11.66
N PRO A 210 -3.19 -19.23 -12.27
CA PRO A 210 -1.76 -19.30 -12.57
C PRO A 210 -1.28 -18.20 -13.53
N ALA A 211 -2.08 -17.87 -14.55
CA ALA A 211 -1.76 -16.77 -15.47
C ALA A 211 -1.83 -15.41 -14.79
N TYR A 212 -2.81 -15.19 -13.92
CA TYR A 212 -2.93 -14.01 -13.08
C TYR A 212 -1.70 -13.83 -12.18
N VAL A 213 -1.30 -14.86 -11.42
CA VAL A 213 -0.13 -14.82 -10.55
C VAL A 213 1.13 -14.47 -11.35
N LYS A 214 1.36 -15.14 -12.49
CA LYS A 214 2.49 -14.83 -13.37
C LYS A 214 2.48 -13.39 -13.86
N LYS A 215 1.31 -12.86 -14.21
CA LYS A 215 1.18 -11.50 -14.71
C LYS A 215 1.41 -10.45 -13.61
N VAL A 216 0.89 -10.67 -12.41
CA VAL A 216 1.15 -9.79 -11.25
C VAL A 216 2.65 -9.75 -10.93
N LEU A 217 3.31 -10.91 -10.83
CA LEU A 217 4.74 -10.99 -10.55
C LEU A 217 5.61 -10.34 -11.65
N SER A 218 5.11 -10.24 -12.89
CA SER A 218 5.89 -9.65 -13.99
C SER A 218 6.24 -8.17 -13.77
N ILE A 219 5.53 -7.47 -12.87
CA ILE A 219 5.80 -6.07 -12.54
C ILE A 219 7.08 -5.92 -11.69
N ASP A 220 7.34 -6.92 -10.82
CA ASP A 220 8.47 -6.92 -9.88
C ASP A 220 9.70 -7.68 -10.42
N VAL A 221 9.58 -8.40 -11.53
CA VAL A 221 10.70 -9.09 -12.18
C VAL A 221 11.47 -8.18 -13.13
N LYS A 222 10.82 -7.14 -13.67
CA LYS A 222 11.45 -6.19 -14.60
C LYS A 222 12.21 -5.12 -13.80
N PRO A 223 13.50 -4.86 -14.11
CA PRO A 223 14.23 -3.77 -13.51
C PRO A 223 13.56 -2.41 -13.78
N TYR A 224 13.52 -1.57 -12.77
CA TYR A 224 13.07 -0.17 -12.86
C TYR A 224 13.88 0.71 -11.92
N ASP A 225 14.04 1.99 -12.28
CA ASP A 225 14.68 3.00 -11.45
C ASP A 225 14.09 4.39 -11.80
N TRP A 226 13.33 4.94 -10.89
CA TRP A 226 12.73 6.27 -10.99
C TRP A 226 13.34 7.26 -10.01
N SER A 227 14.54 6.98 -9.53
CA SER A 227 15.22 7.78 -8.50
C SER A 227 15.29 9.26 -8.86
N LYS A 228 15.54 9.58 -10.14
CA LYS A 228 15.62 10.95 -10.62
C LYS A 228 14.25 11.65 -10.56
N GLU A 229 13.21 11.00 -11.07
CA GLU A 229 11.87 11.54 -11.15
C GLU A 229 11.26 11.71 -9.75
N VAL A 230 11.40 10.68 -8.91
CA VAL A 230 10.84 10.67 -7.54
C VAL A 230 11.49 11.72 -6.65
N LYS A 231 12.79 11.97 -6.78
CA LYS A 231 13.49 13.07 -6.09
C LYS A 231 12.90 14.44 -6.45
N ASN A 232 12.33 14.60 -7.65
CA ASN A 232 11.75 15.83 -8.16
C ASN A 232 10.27 16.03 -7.81
N ILE A 233 9.58 15.05 -7.22
CA ILE A 233 8.20 15.21 -6.75
C ILE A 233 8.11 16.41 -5.79
N LYS A 234 7.21 17.35 -6.07
CA LYS A 234 7.06 18.59 -5.27
C LYS A 234 6.14 18.41 -4.06
N ALA A 235 5.20 17.48 -4.16
CA ALA A 235 4.29 17.19 -3.07
C ALA A 235 5.06 16.66 -1.83
N PRO A 236 4.58 16.96 -0.61
CA PRO A 236 5.09 16.32 0.59
C PRO A 236 4.86 14.81 0.56
N VAL A 237 5.82 14.05 1.10
CA VAL A 237 5.78 12.58 1.12
C VAL A 237 5.87 12.07 2.54
N PHE A 238 4.95 11.21 2.95
CA PHE A 238 5.08 10.38 4.15
C PHE A 238 5.53 8.98 3.71
N ILE A 239 6.64 8.52 4.26
CA ILE A 239 7.24 7.22 3.98
C ILE A 239 7.16 6.39 5.25
N ALA A 240 6.59 5.18 5.18
CA ALA A 240 6.61 4.23 6.28
C ALA A 240 7.04 2.85 5.78
N ILE A 241 7.94 2.22 6.53
CA ILE A 241 8.38 0.84 6.35
C ILE A 241 8.41 0.12 7.70
N GLY A 242 8.35 -1.20 7.70
CA GLY A 242 8.62 -1.99 8.91
C GLY A 242 10.12 -2.13 9.17
N ASP A 243 10.52 -2.38 10.42
CA ASP A 243 11.91 -2.69 10.78
C ASP A 243 12.35 -4.11 10.36
N ALA A 244 11.39 -4.96 9.96
CA ALA A 244 11.60 -6.27 9.37
C ALA A 244 10.92 -6.39 7.98
N ASP A 245 10.87 -5.26 7.23
CA ASP A 245 10.27 -5.17 5.90
C ASP A 245 11.16 -5.80 4.82
N GLY A 246 10.55 -6.16 3.70
CA GLY A 246 11.27 -6.52 2.47
C GLY A 246 11.96 -5.33 1.79
N VAL A 247 11.54 -4.09 2.10
CA VAL A 247 12.15 -2.85 1.60
C VAL A 247 13.35 -2.48 2.46
N GLN A 248 14.47 -2.17 1.82
CA GLN A 248 15.71 -1.75 2.49
C GLN A 248 15.52 -0.40 3.20
N TYR A 249 16.09 -0.26 4.39
CA TYR A 249 16.04 1.02 5.15
C TYR A 249 16.68 2.16 4.36
N GLU A 250 17.82 1.88 3.72
CA GLU A 250 18.59 2.84 2.93
C GLU A 250 17.74 3.45 1.81
N HIS A 251 16.86 2.64 1.20
CA HIS A 251 15.92 3.08 0.18
C HIS A 251 14.96 4.16 0.71
N ALA A 252 14.32 3.91 1.84
CA ALA A 252 13.43 4.86 2.49
C ALA A 252 14.18 6.11 2.99
N LEU A 253 15.38 5.93 3.58
CA LEU A 253 16.23 7.01 4.08
C LEU A 253 16.77 7.88 2.93
N GLU A 254 17.15 7.30 1.80
CA GLU A 254 17.62 8.04 0.62
C GLU A 254 16.52 8.99 0.12
N LEU A 255 15.30 8.49 -0.01
CA LEU A 255 14.18 9.32 -0.43
C LEU A 255 13.89 10.42 0.59
N PHE A 256 13.84 10.08 1.88
CA PHE A 256 13.59 11.08 2.94
C PHE A 256 14.64 12.19 2.95
N ARG A 257 15.93 11.86 2.79
CA ARG A 257 17.02 12.84 2.65
C ARG A 257 16.83 13.72 1.42
N ALA A 258 16.46 13.14 0.28
CA ALA A 258 16.18 13.90 -0.94
C ALA A 258 14.99 14.86 -0.78
N LYS A 259 14.08 14.59 0.17
CA LYS A 259 12.94 15.44 0.53
C LYS A 259 13.22 16.41 1.69
N GLY A 260 14.49 16.64 2.02
CA GLY A 260 14.93 17.60 3.00
C GLY A 260 15.13 17.06 4.42
N GLY A 261 14.91 15.76 4.62
CA GLY A 261 15.17 15.08 5.89
C GLY A 261 16.65 14.84 6.19
N GLY A 262 16.92 14.20 7.33
CA GLY A 262 18.29 13.87 7.74
C GLY A 262 19.09 15.05 8.29
N LYS A 263 18.42 16.07 8.78
CA LYS A 263 19.00 17.26 9.44
C LYS A 263 18.39 17.45 10.82
N MET A 264 19.10 18.08 11.73
CA MET A 264 18.58 18.43 13.05
C MET A 264 17.49 19.51 12.90
N GLY A 265 16.26 19.16 13.23
CA GLY A 265 15.10 20.03 13.04
C GLY A 265 15.16 21.32 13.84
N ASP A 266 15.76 21.28 15.05
CA ASP A 266 15.92 22.45 15.91
C ASP A 266 16.80 23.56 15.30
N ILE A 267 17.72 23.17 14.39
CA ILE A 267 18.63 24.10 13.70
C ILE A 267 18.10 24.47 12.31
N HIS A 268 17.50 23.50 11.59
CA HIS A 268 17.16 23.66 10.18
C HIS A 268 15.66 23.72 9.90
N GLY A 269 14.83 23.59 10.94
CA GLY A 269 13.39 23.39 10.81
C GLY A 269 13.01 21.98 10.38
N LEU A 270 11.74 21.63 10.46
CA LEU A 270 11.25 20.33 10.04
C LEU A 270 11.02 20.29 8.53
N PRO A 271 11.41 19.20 7.83
CA PRO A 271 11.04 19.02 6.42
C PRO A 271 9.52 18.82 6.30
N LYS A 272 8.97 19.14 5.13
CA LYS A 272 7.54 18.88 4.85
C LYS A 272 7.24 17.38 4.74
N SER A 273 8.22 16.57 4.35
CA SER A 273 8.09 15.12 4.27
C SER A 273 8.38 14.46 5.62
N ARG A 274 7.87 13.27 5.82
CA ARG A 274 7.98 12.49 7.06
C ARG A 274 8.48 11.09 6.78
N LEU A 275 9.13 10.48 7.77
CA LEU A 275 9.59 9.10 7.74
C LEU A 275 9.19 8.41 9.04
N ALA A 276 8.67 7.19 8.93
CA ALA A 276 8.45 6.27 10.05
C ALA A 276 9.07 4.90 9.73
N ILE A 277 9.74 4.31 10.72
CA ILE A 277 10.13 2.90 10.72
C ILE A 277 9.36 2.25 11.85
N ILE A 278 8.47 1.32 11.52
CA ILE A 278 7.51 0.75 12.46
C ILE A 278 8.14 -0.49 13.11
N PRO A 279 8.30 -0.50 14.43
CA PRO A 279 8.98 -1.59 15.13
C PRO A 279 8.20 -2.91 15.06
N GLY A 280 8.93 -4.04 14.96
CA GLY A 280 8.35 -5.40 14.94
C GLY A 280 7.45 -5.67 13.74
N THR A 281 7.64 -4.94 12.64
CA THR A 281 6.71 -4.93 11.51
C THR A 281 7.39 -5.47 10.25
N THR A 282 6.80 -6.53 9.70
CA THR A 282 7.18 -7.11 8.39
C THR A 282 6.45 -6.40 7.26
N HIS A 283 6.79 -6.73 6.02
CA HIS A 283 6.09 -6.21 4.83
C HIS A 283 4.57 -6.45 4.91
N ILE A 284 4.14 -7.69 5.15
CA ILE A 284 2.72 -8.06 5.29
C ILE A 284 2.16 -7.55 6.62
N GLY A 285 2.94 -7.57 7.69
CA GLY A 285 2.57 -7.07 9.02
C GLY A 285 2.24 -5.58 9.05
N MET A 286 2.66 -4.80 8.06
CA MET A 286 2.31 -3.40 7.91
C MET A 286 0.81 -3.15 8.03
N MET A 287 -0.01 -4.01 7.42
CA MET A 287 -1.47 -3.90 7.48
C MET A 287 -2.07 -4.26 8.83
N GLN A 288 -1.32 -4.94 9.71
CA GLN A 288 -1.75 -5.31 11.06
C GLN A 288 -1.44 -4.22 12.10
N HIS A 289 -0.57 -3.26 11.75
CA HIS A 289 -0.17 -2.13 12.62
C HIS A 289 -0.77 -0.80 12.17
N MET A 290 -1.90 -0.83 11.46
CA MET A 290 -2.57 0.38 10.99
C MET A 290 -3.13 1.25 12.12
N ASP A 291 -3.36 0.70 13.30
CA ASP A 291 -3.69 1.43 14.53
C ASP A 291 -2.58 2.42 14.95
N TRP A 292 -1.31 2.12 14.67
CA TRP A 292 -0.18 3.03 14.88
C TRP A 292 0.04 3.97 13.68
N ILE A 293 -0.16 3.46 12.48
CA ILE A 293 0.17 4.16 11.23
C ILE A 293 -0.87 5.23 10.89
N ILE A 294 -2.17 4.91 11.03
CA ILE A 294 -3.25 5.84 10.66
C ILE A 294 -3.16 7.17 11.42
N PRO A 295 -2.90 7.23 12.75
CA PRO A 295 -2.72 8.50 13.44
C PRO A 295 -1.60 9.35 12.85
N MET A 296 -0.44 8.75 12.52
CA MET A 296 0.67 9.45 11.89
C MET A 296 0.33 9.94 10.48
N VAL A 297 -0.39 9.11 9.70
CA VAL A 297 -0.87 9.48 8.36
C VAL A 297 -1.87 10.63 8.46
N ASN A 298 -2.83 10.58 9.37
CA ASN A 298 -3.80 11.65 9.56
C ASN A 298 -3.13 12.96 9.97
N ASP A 299 -2.20 12.93 10.93
CA ASP A 299 -1.41 14.09 11.31
C ASP A 299 -0.68 14.70 10.10
N PHE A 300 -0.01 13.85 9.31
CA PHE A 300 0.65 14.29 8.08
C PHE A 300 -0.33 14.88 7.06
N LEU A 301 -1.49 14.27 6.85
CA LEU A 301 -2.48 14.71 5.86
C LEU A 301 -3.26 15.96 6.28
N ASP A 302 -3.36 16.25 7.57
CA ASP A 302 -4.13 17.39 8.11
C ASP A 302 -3.26 18.57 8.56
N SER A 303 -1.98 18.30 8.89
CA SER A 303 -1.07 19.37 9.36
C SER A 303 -0.86 20.44 8.29
N ASP A 304 -0.71 21.68 8.75
CA ASP A 304 -0.19 22.76 7.92
C ASP A 304 1.33 22.58 7.84
N LEU A 305 1.81 21.89 6.81
CA LEU A 305 3.23 21.60 6.60
C LEU A 305 4.05 22.85 6.30
N LYS A 306 3.82 23.95 7.04
CA LYS A 306 4.69 25.12 7.01
C LYS A 306 6.06 24.75 7.55
N PRO A 307 7.12 25.34 6.99
CA PRO A 307 8.44 25.19 7.59
C PRO A 307 8.38 25.64 9.06
N THR A 308 8.69 24.72 9.98
CA THR A 308 8.88 25.09 11.38
C THR A 308 10.15 25.92 11.45
N PRO A 309 10.12 27.15 12.01
CA PRO A 309 11.35 27.91 12.16
C PRO A 309 12.33 27.18 13.06
N PRO A 310 13.65 27.39 12.88
CA PRO A 310 14.64 26.88 13.81
C PRO A 310 14.30 27.28 15.25
N THR A 311 14.59 26.40 16.19
CA THR A 311 14.41 26.68 17.62
C THR A 311 15.59 27.46 18.19
N PHE A 312 16.75 27.41 17.50
CA PHE A 312 17.99 28.10 17.86
C PHE A 312 18.49 28.98 16.73
#